data_67f398a608ac821cf2eec5d2fcb4c130
#
_entry.id   67f398a608ac821cf2eec5d2fcb4c130
#
_cell.length_a   1.000
_cell.length_b   1.000
_cell.length_c   1.000
_cell.angle_alpha   90.00
_cell.angle_beta   90.00
_cell.angle_gamma   90.00
#
_symmetry.space_group_name_H-M   'P 1'
#
loop_
_entity.id
_entity.type
_entity.pdbx_description
1 polymer ?
#
loop_
_entity_poly.entity_id
_entity_poly.type
_entity_poly.pdbx_seq_one_letter_code
_entity_poly.pdbx_strand_id
1 'polypeptide(L)'
;IDEIKAYLAQPDIYRPFILCEYAHAMGNSVGGLKDYWDVFESEPMAQGGCIWDWVDQSFREVDSDGRWYWSYGGDYGPEGVPSFGSFCCNGLVNAVREPHPHLFAVKKVYQYIKSRLIDNENLTVTVKNWYDFTDLKNYTLHWNVTADNGNILAQGEVITACAPHETVEIVLGKVKLPRDVKEAYLNLSWTPNQASAFMDTNYEVAYDQFVLLANSKYEAKIDLPSGTKLERDGYTWFN
;
A
#
# COMPACT_ATOMS: atom_id res chain seq x y z
N ILE A 1 -10.15 -2.97 -15.14
CA ILE A 1 -10.17 -4.32 -14.54
C ILE A 1 -11.06 -5.24 -15.38
N ASP A 2 -12.30 -4.87 -15.70
CA ASP A 2 -13.24 -5.72 -16.42
C ASP A 2 -12.75 -6.09 -17.83
N GLU A 3 -12.10 -5.17 -18.53
CA GLU A 3 -11.46 -5.44 -19.82
C GLU A 3 -10.33 -6.47 -19.71
N ILE A 4 -9.53 -6.42 -18.65
CA ILE A 4 -8.46 -7.40 -18.39
C ILE A 4 -9.09 -8.79 -18.17
N LYS A 5 -10.12 -8.88 -17.32
CA LYS A 5 -10.83 -10.14 -17.07
C LYS A 5 -11.49 -10.68 -18.35
N ALA A 6 -12.11 -9.81 -19.14
CA ALA A 6 -12.71 -10.19 -20.41
C ALA A 6 -11.67 -10.69 -21.42
N TYR A 7 -10.49 -10.08 -21.47
CA TYR A 7 -9.37 -10.56 -22.28
C TYR A 7 -8.89 -11.93 -21.80
N LEU A 8 -8.64 -12.08 -20.50
CA LEU A 8 -8.15 -13.33 -19.89
C LEU A 8 -9.13 -14.51 -20.00
N ALA A 9 -10.43 -14.24 -20.15
CA ALA A 9 -11.46 -15.26 -20.35
C ALA A 9 -11.55 -15.82 -21.78
N GLN A 10 -10.77 -15.30 -22.74
CA GLN A 10 -10.78 -15.80 -24.13
C GLN A 10 -10.13 -17.19 -24.21
N PRO A 11 -10.72 -18.12 -24.97
CA PRO A 11 -10.29 -19.52 -24.94
C PRO A 11 -8.96 -19.78 -25.69
N ASP A 12 -8.49 -18.85 -26.48
CA ASP A 12 -7.33 -18.97 -27.37
C ASP A 12 -6.09 -18.21 -26.88
N ILE A 13 -6.12 -17.71 -25.63
CA ILE A 13 -4.95 -17.06 -25.03
C ILE A 13 -3.84 -18.08 -24.80
N TYR A 14 -2.69 -17.83 -25.41
CA TYR A 14 -1.50 -18.67 -25.29
C TYR A 14 -0.25 -17.90 -24.84
N ARG A 15 -0.36 -16.59 -24.63
CA ARG A 15 0.71 -15.72 -24.15
C ARG A 15 0.33 -15.11 -22.81
N PRO A 16 1.30 -14.93 -21.91
CA PRO A 16 1.04 -14.21 -20.67
C PRO A 16 0.63 -12.77 -20.96
N PHE A 17 -0.32 -12.29 -20.16
CA PHE A 17 -0.79 -10.91 -20.20
C PHE A 17 0.10 -10.04 -19.28
N ILE A 18 0.62 -8.96 -19.84
CA ILE A 18 1.42 -7.97 -19.09
C ILE A 18 0.96 -6.58 -19.53
N LEU A 19 0.65 -5.71 -18.56
CA LEU A 19 0.47 -4.28 -18.81
C LEU A 19 1.85 -3.63 -18.97
N CYS A 20 2.20 -3.19 -20.17
CA CYS A 20 3.50 -2.57 -20.45
C CYS A 20 3.70 -1.27 -19.69
N GLU A 21 2.61 -0.53 -19.43
CA GLU A 21 2.53 0.57 -18.47
C GLU A 21 1.13 0.66 -17.88
N TYR A 22 1.03 0.98 -16.62
CA TYR A 22 -0.23 1.19 -15.90
C TYR A 22 -0.01 2.06 -14.67
N ALA A 23 -1.11 2.43 -14.00
CA ALA A 23 -1.07 3.15 -12.73
C ALA A 23 -0.13 4.36 -12.77
N HIS A 24 -0.25 5.20 -13.81
CA HIS A 24 0.53 6.44 -13.97
C HIS A 24 0.57 7.23 -12.67
N ALA A 25 1.78 7.42 -12.12
CA ALA A 25 1.99 7.95 -10.79
C ALA A 25 2.00 9.50 -10.75
N MET A 26 1.30 10.13 -11.67
CA MET A 26 1.22 11.59 -11.78
C MET A 26 0.24 12.17 -10.77
N GLY A 27 0.69 13.12 -9.95
CA GLY A 27 -0.13 13.81 -8.96
C GLY A 27 -0.71 12.85 -7.90
N ASN A 28 -1.99 13.01 -7.56
CA ASN A 28 -2.69 12.12 -6.63
C ASN A 28 -3.27 10.91 -7.38
N SER A 29 -2.44 9.94 -7.69
CA SER A 29 -2.76 8.80 -8.55
C SER A 29 -2.40 7.45 -7.91
N VAL A 30 -2.28 6.40 -8.74
CA VAL A 30 -2.02 5.00 -8.31
C VAL A 30 -3.18 4.42 -7.48
N GLY A 31 -4.36 5.02 -7.57
CA GLY A 31 -5.57 4.47 -6.95
C GLY A 31 -6.02 3.16 -7.61
N GLY A 32 -6.67 2.27 -6.83
CA GLY A 32 -7.16 0.98 -7.34
C GLY A 32 -6.06 -0.04 -7.65
N LEU A 33 -4.81 0.20 -7.25
CA LEU A 33 -3.68 -0.71 -7.52
C LEU A 33 -3.94 -2.13 -7.00
N LYS A 34 -4.58 -2.23 -5.83
CA LYS A 34 -4.94 -3.52 -5.24
C LYS A 34 -5.86 -4.34 -6.16
N ASP A 35 -6.83 -3.69 -6.84
CA ASP A 35 -7.79 -4.38 -7.69
C ASP A 35 -7.10 -5.00 -8.93
N TYR A 36 -6.06 -4.35 -9.46
CA TYR A 36 -5.20 -4.95 -10.48
C TYR A 36 -4.46 -6.18 -9.96
N TRP A 37 -3.88 -6.08 -8.76
CA TRP A 37 -3.11 -7.15 -8.17
C TRP A 37 -3.98 -8.33 -7.75
N ASP A 38 -5.22 -8.11 -7.32
CA ASP A 38 -6.18 -9.19 -7.07
C ASP A 38 -6.44 -10.02 -8.36
N VAL A 39 -6.43 -9.37 -9.54
CA VAL A 39 -6.52 -10.09 -10.81
C VAL A 39 -5.21 -10.77 -11.17
N PHE A 40 -4.08 -10.08 -11.05
CA PHE A 40 -2.77 -10.67 -11.39
C PHE A 40 -2.44 -11.90 -10.54
N GLU A 41 -2.85 -11.91 -9.28
CA GLU A 41 -2.61 -13.03 -8.37
C GLU A 41 -3.64 -14.17 -8.51
N SER A 42 -4.82 -13.91 -9.06
CA SER A 42 -5.88 -14.91 -9.25
C SER A 42 -5.87 -15.58 -10.61
N GLU A 43 -5.29 -14.94 -11.63
CA GLU A 43 -5.33 -15.39 -13.01
C GLU A 43 -3.96 -15.89 -13.48
N PRO A 44 -3.77 -17.19 -13.76
CA PRO A 44 -2.46 -17.76 -14.11
C PRO A 44 -1.80 -17.14 -15.33
N MET A 45 -2.59 -16.60 -16.26
CA MET A 45 -2.07 -15.95 -17.47
C MET A 45 -1.73 -14.47 -17.25
N ALA A 46 -2.10 -13.87 -16.12
CA ALA A 46 -1.76 -12.50 -15.78
C ALA A 46 -0.42 -12.45 -15.05
N GLN A 47 0.56 -11.77 -15.63
CA GLN A 47 1.93 -11.69 -15.10
C GLN A 47 2.24 -10.36 -14.41
N GLY A 48 1.29 -9.42 -14.40
CA GLY A 48 1.44 -8.12 -13.77
C GLY A 48 1.55 -6.95 -14.75
N GLY A 49 2.25 -5.91 -14.35
CA GLY A 49 2.44 -4.70 -15.15
C GLY A 49 3.57 -3.82 -14.63
N CYS A 50 3.98 -2.85 -15.46
CA CYS A 50 5.00 -1.88 -15.12
C CYS A 50 4.35 -0.54 -14.78
N ILE A 51 4.48 -0.08 -13.53
CA ILE A 51 4.00 1.25 -13.13
C ILE A 51 4.75 2.32 -13.92
N TRP A 52 4.05 3.28 -14.47
CA TRP A 52 4.64 4.44 -15.11
C TRP A 52 4.58 5.67 -14.20
N ASP A 53 5.72 6.15 -13.63
CA ASP A 53 6.98 5.42 -13.73
C ASP A 53 7.68 5.42 -12.35
N TRP A 54 8.99 5.16 -12.30
CA TRP A 54 9.73 5.06 -11.03
C TRP A 54 10.11 6.43 -10.47
N VAL A 55 10.59 7.36 -11.30
CA VAL A 55 11.14 8.65 -10.85
C VAL A 55 10.61 9.79 -11.70
N ASP A 56 10.21 10.91 -11.07
CA ASP A 56 9.86 12.12 -11.77
C ASP A 56 11.01 12.56 -12.70
N GLN A 57 10.70 12.75 -13.98
CA GLN A 57 11.68 13.14 -14.99
C GLN A 57 11.86 14.66 -14.98
N SER A 58 12.38 15.18 -13.87
CA SER A 58 12.59 16.60 -13.63
C SER A 58 13.96 16.86 -12.95
N PHE A 59 14.36 18.11 -12.88
CA PHE A 59 15.58 18.55 -12.21
C PHE A 59 15.26 19.55 -11.11
N ARG A 60 16.06 19.53 -10.05
CA ARG A 60 15.95 20.53 -9.01
C ARG A 60 16.82 21.73 -9.38
N GLU A 61 16.18 22.87 -9.63
CA GLU A 61 16.80 24.12 -10.00
C GLU A 61 16.55 25.20 -8.94
N VAL A 62 17.27 26.30 -9.04
CA VAL A 62 17.13 27.46 -8.17
C VAL A 62 16.91 28.70 -9.04
N ASP A 63 15.85 29.48 -8.77
CA ASP A 63 15.56 30.71 -9.48
C ASP A 63 16.48 31.89 -9.06
N SER A 64 16.33 33.05 -9.71
CA SER A 64 17.08 34.24 -9.40
C SER A 64 16.87 34.79 -7.98
N ASP A 65 15.76 34.44 -7.33
CA ASP A 65 15.43 34.83 -5.96
C ASP A 65 15.96 33.81 -4.91
N GLY A 66 16.67 32.78 -5.36
CA GLY A 66 17.20 31.72 -4.51
C GLY A 66 16.17 30.68 -4.08
N ARG A 67 14.98 30.61 -4.71
CA ARG A 67 13.97 29.61 -4.43
C ARG A 67 14.20 28.39 -5.31
N TRP A 68 14.12 27.20 -4.73
CA TRP A 68 14.22 25.98 -5.50
C TRP A 68 12.86 25.62 -6.16
N TYR A 69 12.91 25.00 -7.30
CA TYR A 69 11.75 24.50 -8.03
C TYR A 69 12.11 23.24 -8.84
N TRP A 70 11.10 22.54 -9.30
CA TRP A 70 11.26 21.41 -10.21
C TRP A 70 11.12 21.92 -11.65
N SER A 71 12.19 21.78 -12.43
CA SER A 71 12.21 22.12 -13.84
C SER A 71 12.04 20.87 -14.72
N TYR A 72 11.40 21.01 -15.86
CA TYR A 72 11.16 19.92 -16.81
C TYR A 72 11.12 20.47 -18.24
N GLY A 73 10.85 19.60 -19.25
CA GLY A 73 10.79 20.00 -20.67
C GLY A 73 9.86 21.19 -20.87
N GLY A 74 10.30 22.24 -21.56
CA GLY A 74 9.66 23.55 -21.68
C GLY A 74 10.36 24.65 -20.91
N ASP A 75 11.06 24.31 -19.82
CA ASP A 75 11.97 25.23 -19.10
C ASP A 75 13.32 25.34 -19.80
N TYR A 76 13.60 24.45 -20.77
CA TYR A 76 14.86 24.36 -21.48
C TYR A 76 14.68 24.54 -23.00
N GLY A 77 15.72 25.05 -23.64
CA GLY A 77 15.72 25.30 -25.08
C GLY A 77 15.22 26.71 -25.46
N PRO A 78 15.03 26.97 -26.75
CA PRO A 78 14.55 28.27 -27.23
C PRO A 78 13.08 28.50 -26.87
N GLU A 79 12.68 29.78 -26.81
CA GLU A 79 11.27 30.16 -26.61
C GLU A 79 10.35 29.48 -27.63
N GLY A 80 9.24 28.91 -27.13
CA GLY A 80 8.25 28.21 -27.97
C GLY A 80 8.62 26.78 -28.33
N VAL A 81 9.68 26.19 -27.71
CA VAL A 81 9.98 24.77 -27.90
C VAL A 81 8.79 23.90 -27.47
N PRO A 82 8.38 22.90 -28.30
CA PRO A 82 7.29 22.00 -27.94
C PRO A 82 7.58 21.25 -26.65
N SER A 83 6.60 21.21 -25.74
CA SER A 83 6.69 20.53 -24.46
C SER A 83 5.36 19.96 -24.04
N PHE A 84 5.36 18.81 -23.37
CA PHE A 84 4.19 18.26 -22.67
C PHE A 84 4.01 18.81 -21.23
N GLY A 85 4.75 19.86 -20.88
CA GLY A 85 4.70 20.46 -19.55
C GLY A 85 5.09 19.45 -18.46
N SER A 86 4.34 19.42 -17.36
CA SER A 86 4.60 18.55 -16.21
C SER A 86 4.24 17.07 -16.41
N PHE A 87 3.84 16.63 -17.61
CA PHE A 87 3.43 15.26 -17.87
C PHE A 87 4.55 14.23 -17.63
N CYS A 88 5.77 14.65 -17.55
CA CYS A 88 6.93 13.81 -17.19
C CYS A 88 7.16 13.67 -15.67
N CYS A 89 6.37 14.38 -14.83
CA CYS A 89 6.42 14.27 -13.36
C CYS A 89 5.39 13.21 -12.90
N ASN A 90 5.69 11.96 -13.15
CA ASN A 90 4.83 10.80 -12.93
C ASN A 90 5.53 9.63 -12.23
N GLY A 91 6.54 9.93 -11.42
CA GLY A 91 7.30 8.96 -10.65
C GLY A 91 6.65 8.53 -9.35
N LEU A 92 7.01 7.34 -8.86
CA LEU A 92 6.74 6.91 -7.49
C LEU A 92 7.61 7.64 -6.47
N VAL A 93 8.74 8.17 -6.94
CA VAL A 93 9.63 9.06 -6.18
C VAL A 93 9.88 10.34 -6.98
N ASN A 94 10.19 11.43 -6.29
CA ASN A 94 10.56 12.68 -6.94
C ASN A 94 11.96 12.61 -7.59
N ALA A 95 12.39 13.66 -8.28
CA ALA A 95 13.65 13.69 -9.00
C ALA A 95 14.89 13.55 -8.10
N VAL A 96 14.81 13.84 -6.80
CA VAL A 96 15.89 13.60 -5.82
C VAL A 96 15.72 12.31 -5.04
N ARG A 97 14.78 11.43 -5.46
CA ARG A 97 14.52 10.09 -4.92
C ARG A 97 13.79 10.07 -3.58
N GLU A 98 13.15 11.16 -3.17
CA GLU A 98 12.25 11.15 -2.03
C GLU A 98 10.90 10.50 -2.43
N PRO A 99 10.33 9.63 -1.58
CA PRO A 99 9.10 8.93 -1.90
C PRO A 99 7.89 9.87 -1.98
N HIS A 100 7.07 9.69 -3.01
CA HIS A 100 5.74 10.24 -3.03
C HIS A 100 4.79 9.39 -2.15
N PRO A 101 3.68 9.95 -1.64
CA PRO A 101 2.75 9.22 -0.76
C PRO A 101 2.25 7.90 -1.35
N HIS A 102 2.03 7.82 -2.65
CA HIS A 102 1.54 6.62 -3.31
C HIS A 102 2.57 5.47 -3.38
N LEU A 103 3.87 5.72 -3.17
CA LEU A 103 4.85 4.64 -3.04
C LEU A 103 4.55 3.72 -1.86
N PHE A 104 4.00 4.24 -0.77
CA PHE A 104 3.62 3.42 0.39
C PHE A 104 2.44 2.49 0.06
N ALA A 105 1.50 2.92 -0.80
CA ALA A 105 0.44 2.05 -1.30
C ALA A 105 1.01 0.93 -2.19
N VAL A 106 2.00 1.25 -3.04
CA VAL A 106 2.72 0.24 -3.85
C VAL A 106 3.42 -0.76 -2.93
N LYS A 107 4.17 -0.30 -1.91
CA LYS A 107 4.82 -1.17 -0.91
C LYS A 107 3.80 -2.14 -0.30
N LYS A 108 2.62 -1.65 0.08
CA LYS A 108 1.56 -2.47 0.68
C LYS A 108 1.02 -3.52 -0.29
N VAL A 109 0.73 -3.13 -1.52
CA VAL A 109 0.14 -4.05 -2.51
C VAL A 109 1.16 -5.10 -2.97
N TYR A 110 2.43 -4.69 -3.13
CA TYR A 110 3.52 -5.53 -3.63
C TYR A 110 4.17 -6.43 -2.57
N GLN A 111 3.76 -6.36 -1.31
CA GLN A 111 4.32 -7.23 -0.29
C GLN A 111 4.11 -8.72 -0.62
N TYR A 112 5.14 -9.53 -0.40
CA TYR A 112 5.14 -10.97 -0.69
C TYR A 112 4.60 -11.84 0.45
N ILE A 113 4.37 -11.25 1.63
CA ILE A 113 3.76 -11.94 2.77
C ILE A 113 2.40 -11.31 2.98
N LYS A 114 1.34 -12.12 2.85
CA LYS A 114 -0.05 -11.63 2.98
C LYS A 114 -0.79 -12.46 4.01
N SER A 115 -1.46 -11.78 4.92
CA SER A 115 -2.16 -12.43 6.03
C SER A 115 -3.67 -12.23 5.93
N ARG A 116 -4.41 -13.16 6.52
CA ARG A 116 -5.86 -13.05 6.75
C ARG A 116 -6.17 -13.51 8.16
N LEU A 117 -6.93 -12.74 8.89
CA LEU A 117 -7.47 -13.15 10.19
C LEU A 117 -8.66 -14.09 9.94
N ILE A 118 -8.59 -15.31 10.48
CA ILE A 118 -9.60 -16.36 10.30
C ILE A 118 -10.34 -16.69 11.60
N ASP A 119 -9.78 -16.37 12.76
CA ASP A 119 -10.40 -16.57 14.08
C ASP A 119 -10.01 -15.41 14.99
N ASN A 120 -11.00 -14.60 15.36
CA ASN A 120 -10.83 -13.46 16.26
C ASN A 120 -10.62 -13.88 17.73
N GLU A 121 -11.13 -15.05 18.13
CA GLU A 121 -11.09 -15.50 19.52
C GLU A 121 -9.71 -16.01 19.93
N ASN A 122 -9.09 -16.78 19.03
CA ASN A 122 -7.75 -17.32 19.22
C ASN A 122 -6.67 -16.52 18.48
N LEU A 123 -7.04 -15.41 17.85
CA LEU A 123 -6.18 -14.62 16.97
C LEU A 123 -5.42 -15.52 15.99
N THR A 124 -6.15 -16.35 15.25
CA THR A 124 -5.57 -17.23 14.25
C THR A 124 -5.52 -16.51 12.91
N VAL A 125 -4.35 -16.49 12.31
CA VAL A 125 -4.15 -15.89 10.98
C VAL A 125 -3.64 -16.94 10.01
N THR A 126 -4.12 -16.91 8.76
CA THR A 126 -3.46 -17.57 7.65
C THR A 126 -2.44 -16.64 7.04
N VAL A 127 -1.27 -17.15 6.71
CA VAL A 127 -0.18 -16.40 6.08
C VAL A 127 0.21 -17.09 4.79
N LYS A 128 0.07 -16.39 3.66
CA LYS A 128 0.49 -16.83 2.34
C LYS A 128 1.88 -16.29 2.06
N ASN A 129 2.80 -17.18 1.70
CA ASN A 129 4.12 -16.85 1.19
C ASN A 129 4.08 -16.73 -0.34
N TRP A 130 4.22 -15.54 -0.87
CA TRP A 130 4.30 -15.25 -2.31
C TRP A 130 5.74 -15.19 -2.85
N TYR A 131 6.75 -15.37 -2.00
CA TYR A 131 8.12 -15.48 -2.50
C TYR A 131 8.29 -16.73 -3.36
N ASP A 132 9.15 -16.64 -4.37
CA ASP A 132 9.49 -17.77 -5.25
C ASP A 132 10.61 -18.64 -4.68
N PHE A 133 11.52 -18.07 -3.88
CA PHE A 133 12.75 -18.74 -3.44
C PHE A 133 13.02 -18.58 -1.94
N THR A 134 12.18 -17.87 -1.21
CA THR A 134 12.47 -17.53 0.20
C THR A 134 11.43 -18.13 1.14
N ASP A 135 11.89 -18.93 2.10
CA ASP A 135 11.07 -19.49 3.17
C ASP A 135 10.85 -18.44 4.28
N LEU A 136 9.63 -18.39 4.86
CA LEU A 136 9.30 -17.42 5.91
C LEU A 136 10.06 -17.62 7.22
N LYS A 137 10.73 -18.75 7.46
CA LYS A 137 11.64 -18.93 8.59
C LYS A 137 12.78 -17.90 8.62
N ASN A 138 13.04 -17.21 7.51
CA ASN A 138 14.04 -16.15 7.41
C ASN A 138 13.53 -14.79 7.92
N TYR A 139 12.28 -14.73 8.35
CA TYR A 139 11.62 -13.54 8.87
C TYR A 139 11.02 -13.80 10.24
N THR A 140 10.89 -12.74 11.03
CA THR A 140 10.14 -12.73 12.28
C THR A 140 8.83 -11.99 12.08
N LEU A 141 7.73 -12.61 12.47
CA LEU A 141 6.44 -11.96 12.65
C LEU A 141 6.41 -11.31 14.03
N HIS A 142 6.34 -10.00 14.09
CA HIS A 142 5.99 -9.24 15.27
C HIS A 142 4.48 -8.95 15.21
N TRP A 143 3.79 -9.17 16.32
CA TRP A 143 2.36 -8.87 16.39
C TRP A 143 2.03 -8.13 17.68
N ASN A 144 1.03 -7.27 17.60
CA ASN A 144 0.45 -6.65 18.79
C ASN A 144 -1.05 -6.40 18.60
N VAL A 145 -1.74 -6.29 19.73
CA VAL A 145 -3.12 -5.82 19.79
C VAL A 145 -3.12 -4.44 20.42
N THR A 146 -3.63 -3.46 19.70
CA THR A 146 -3.74 -2.08 20.16
C THR A 146 -5.18 -1.69 20.40
N ALA A 147 -5.43 -0.87 21.41
CA ALA A 147 -6.73 -0.25 21.69
C ALA A 147 -6.83 1.13 21.01
N ASP A 148 -8.04 1.70 20.99
CA ASP A 148 -8.38 3.04 20.45
C ASP A 148 -7.55 4.18 21.06
N ASN A 149 -7.06 4.05 22.28
CA ASN A 149 -6.18 5.01 22.95
C ASN A 149 -4.68 4.79 22.67
N GLY A 150 -4.33 3.84 21.77
CA GLY A 150 -2.97 3.49 21.43
C GLY A 150 -2.25 2.54 22.41
N ASN A 151 -2.91 2.13 23.49
CA ASN A 151 -2.30 1.17 24.42
C ASN A 151 -2.15 -0.21 23.79
N ILE A 152 -1.00 -0.85 24.03
CA ILE A 152 -0.76 -2.24 23.64
C ILE A 152 -1.39 -3.16 24.70
N LEU A 153 -2.35 -3.98 24.28
CA LEU A 153 -3.05 -4.93 25.16
C LEU A 153 -2.35 -6.29 25.21
N ALA A 154 -1.69 -6.68 24.13
CA ALA A 154 -0.89 -7.89 24.02
C ALA A 154 0.10 -7.73 22.88
N GLN A 155 1.20 -8.47 22.92
CA GLN A 155 2.19 -8.52 21.84
C GLN A 155 3.00 -9.80 21.89
N GLY A 156 3.67 -10.14 20.80
CA GLY A 156 4.55 -11.28 20.74
C GLY A 156 5.30 -11.36 19.42
N GLU A 157 6.11 -12.42 19.30
CA GLU A 157 6.91 -12.71 18.12
C GLU A 157 6.75 -14.18 17.74
N VAL A 158 6.78 -14.47 16.44
CA VAL A 158 6.69 -15.83 15.90
C VAL A 158 7.67 -15.97 14.76
N ILE A 159 8.44 -17.05 14.76
CA ILE A 159 9.19 -17.52 13.60
C ILE A 159 8.55 -18.83 13.15
N THR A 160 8.14 -18.92 11.90
CA THR A 160 7.53 -20.10 11.34
C THR A 160 8.09 -20.42 9.97
N ALA A 161 8.20 -21.71 9.65
CA ALA A 161 8.52 -22.13 8.31
C ALA A 161 7.26 -22.07 7.43
N CYS A 162 7.40 -21.50 6.25
CA CYS A 162 6.41 -21.55 5.20
C CYS A 162 7.16 -21.47 3.88
N ALA A 163 7.18 -22.57 3.14
CA ALA A 163 7.89 -22.65 1.88
C ALA A 163 7.29 -21.70 0.82
N PRO A 164 8.04 -21.36 -0.25
CA PRO A 164 7.51 -20.58 -1.35
C PRO A 164 6.16 -21.10 -1.85
N HIS A 165 5.23 -20.17 -2.10
CA HIS A 165 3.84 -20.40 -2.55
C HIS A 165 2.96 -21.21 -1.61
N GLU A 166 3.45 -21.60 -0.41
CA GLU A 166 2.66 -22.28 0.60
C GLU A 166 1.86 -21.29 1.47
N THR A 167 0.94 -21.86 2.25
CA THR A 167 0.15 -21.12 3.25
C THR A 167 0.27 -21.84 4.59
N VAL A 168 0.45 -21.08 5.66
CA VAL A 168 0.52 -21.60 7.03
C VAL A 168 -0.51 -20.91 7.91
N GLU A 169 -1.04 -21.62 8.89
CA GLU A 169 -1.84 -21.06 9.97
C GLU A 169 -0.99 -20.79 11.19
N ILE A 170 -1.14 -19.60 11.78
CA ILE A 170 -0.44 -19.18 12.99
C ILE A 170 -1.49 -18.80 14.03
N VAL A 171 -1.44 -19.47 15.19
CA VAL A 171 -2.27 -19.13 16.35
C VAL A 171 -1.45 -18.22 17.27
N LEU A 172 -1.87 -16.96 17.37
CA LEU A 172 -1.18 -15.95 18.20
C LEU A 172 -1.61 -16.02 19.68
N GLY A 173 -2.80 -16.56 19.93
CA GLY A 173 -3.35 -16.76 21.27
C GLY A 173 -4.58 -15.92 21.57
N LYS A 174 -5.10 -16.06 22.78
CA LYS A 174 -6.31 -15.32 23.22
C LYS A 174 -5.92 -14.00 23.87
N VAL A 175 -6.59 -12.93 23.48
CA VAL A 175 -6.46 -11.62 24.11
C VAL A 175 -7.80 -11.21 24.72
N LYS A 176 -7.77 -10.90 26.02
CA LYS A 176 -8.96 -10.38 26.69
C LYS A 176 -9.00 -8.87 26.52
N LEU A 177 -9.98 -8.40 25.77
CA LEU A 177 -10.21 -6.97 25.60
C LEU A 177 -10.87 -6.38 26.89
N PRO A 178 -10.33 -5.29 27.45
CA PRO A 178 -10.99 -4.57 28.54
C PRO A 178 -12.36 -4.04 28.12
N ARG A 179 -13.29 -3.90 29.09
CA ARG A 179 -14.67 -3.49 28.81
C ARG A 179 -14.83 -2.05 28.34
N ASP A 180 -13.88 -1.21 28.68
CA ASP A 180 -13.81 0.21 28.35
C ASP A 180 -13.18 0.49 26.98
N VAL A 181 -12.53 -0.51 26.37
CA VAL A 181 -11.99 -0.43 25.00
C VAL A 181 -13.14 -0.43 24.00
N LYS A 182 -13.14 0.56 23.13
CA LYS A 182 -14.17 0.74 22.09
C LYS A 182 -13.75 0.16 20.74
N GLU A 183 -12.47 0.23 20.45
CA GLU A 183 -11.86 -0.30 19.23
C GLU A 183 -10.59 -1.05 19.57
N ALA A 184 -10.34 -2.15 18.88
CA ALA A 184 -9.12 -2.92 19.03
C ALA A 184 -8.67 -3.43 17.68
N TYR A 185 -7.36 -3.43 17.44
CA TYR A 185 -6.73 -3.79 16.19
C TYR A 185 -5.61 -4.80 16.43
N LEU A 186 -5.59 -5.87 15.65
CA LEU A 186 -4.43 -6.75 15.53
C LEU A 186 -3.52 -6.19 14.44
N ASN A 187 -2.29 -5.88 14.80
CA ASN A 187 -1.25 -5.44 13.88
C ASN A 187 -0.21 -6.56 13.71
N LEU A 188 0.17 -6.81 12.47
CA LEU A 188 1.21 -7.76 12.08
C LEU A 188 2.30 -7.00 11.35
N SER A 189 3.56 -7.29 11.66
CA SER A 189 4.73 -6.70 11.01
C SER A 189 5.81 -7.77 10.82
N TRP A 190 6.35 -7.90 9.63
CA TRP A 190 7.38 -8.88 9.30
C TRP A 190 8.71 -8.20 9.04
N THR A 191 9.75 -8.66 9.73
CA THR A 191 11.12 -8.15 9.55
C THR A 191 12.10 -9.28 9.25
N PRO A 192 13.19 -9.05 8.49
CA PRO A 192 14.17 -10.08 8.19
C PRO A 192 15.00 -10.41 9.43
N ASN A 193 15.34 -11.70 9.63
CA ASN A 193 16.19 -12.17 10.73
C ASN A 193 17.66 -11.80 10.54
N GLN A 194 18.08 -11.50 9.32
CA GLN A 194 19.44 -11.12 8.97
C GLN A 194 19.43 -9.91 8.05
N ALA A 195 20.36 -9.00 8.30
CA ALA A 195 20.57 -7.85 7.40
C ALA A 195 21.14 -8.32 6.05
N SER A 196 20.79 -7.59 5.00
CA SER A 196 21.33 -7.78 3.66
C SER A 196 21.96 -6.45 3.16
N ALA A 197 22.48 -6.45 1.92
CA ALA A 197 22.98 -5.23 1.31
C ALA A 197 21.90 -4.14 1.11
N PHE A 198 20.63 -4.49 1.19
CA PHE A 198 19.50 -3.60 0.87
C PHE A 198 18.49 -3.42 2.02
N MET A 199 18.59 -4.23 3.08
CA MET A 199 17.63 -4.23 4.18
C MET A 199 18.33 -4.51 5.50
N ASP A 200 18.04 -3.70 6.51
CA ASP A 200 18.40 -3.97 7.89
C ASP A 200 17.41 -4.96 8.54
N THR A 201 17.78 -5.53 9.69
CA THR A 201 16.91 -6.47 10.44
C THR A 201 15.62 -5.84 10.99
N ASN A 202 15.56 -4.52 11.07
CA ASN A 202 14.36 -3.78 11.49
C ASN A 202 13.52 -3.27 10.31
N TYR A 203 13.89 -3.60 9.06
CA TYR A 203 13.13 -3.18 7.89
C TYR A 203 11.83 -3.99 7.79
N GLU A 204 10.68 -3.31 7.85
CA GLU A 204 9.36 -3.94 7.68
C GLU A 204 9.13 -4.30 6.20
N VAL A 205 9.16 -5.60 5.88
CA VAL A 205 8.94 -6.12 4.52
C VAL A 205 7.47 -6.31 4.19
N ALA A 206 6.63 -6.54 5.21
CA ALA A 206 5.19 -6.70 5.06
C ALA A 206 4.48 -6.35 6.37
N TYR A 207 3.25 -5.86 6.26
CA TYR A 207 2.42 -5.56 7.42
C TYR A 207 0.94 -5.76 7.08
N ASP A 208 0.15 -6.11 8.10
CA ASP A 208 -1.31 -6.21 8.01
C ASP A 208 -1.94 -5.68 9.29
N GLN A 209 -3.15 -5.15 9.19
CA GLN A 209 -3.96 -4.72 10.33
C GLN A 209 -5.36 -5.28 10.19
N PHE A 210 -5.89 -5.84 11.29
CA PHE A 210 -7.24 -6.40 11.35
C PHE A 210 -8.02 -5.77 12.48
N VAL A 211 -9.28 -5.47 12.22
CA VAL A 211 -10.21 -4.97 13.23
C VAL A 211 -10.68 -6.16 14.09
N LEU A 212 -10.39 -6.14 15.39
CA LEU A 212 -10.88 -7.12 16.36
C LEU A 212 -12.18 -6.67 17.02
N LEU A 213 -12.28 -5.37 17.30
CA LEU A 213 -13.45 -4.73 17.86
C LEU A 213 -13.61 -3.37 17.19
N ALA A 214 -14.79 -3.10 16.65
CA ALA A 214 -15.16 -1.80 16.11
C ALA A 214 -16.38 -1.25 16.85
N ASN A 215 -16.32 0.02 17.23
CA ASN A 215 -17.49 0.71 17.75
C ASN A 215 -18.38 1.18 16.59
N SER A 216 -19.36 0.38 16.22
CA SER A 216 -20.31 0.68 15.14
C SER A 216 -21.22 1.89 15.41
N LYS A 217 -21.09 2.53 16.58
CA LYS A 217 -21.93 3.66 17.02
C LYS A 217 -21.21 4.98 17.10
N TYR A 218 -19.95 5.05 16.63
CA TYR A 218 -19.25 6.33 16.56
C TYR A 218 -19.73 7.10 15.33
N GLU A 219 -20.91 7.73 15.45
CA GLU A 219 -21.27 8.86 14.61
C GLU A 219 -20.48 10.07 15.13
N ALA A 220 -19.53 10.55 14.36
CA ALA A 220 -18.90 11.83 14.64
C ALA A 220 -20.01 12.91 14.53
N LYS A 221 -20.60 13.26 15.66
CA LYS A 221 -21.49 14.44 15.72
C LYS A 221 -20.60 15.66 15.62
N ILE A 222 -20.46 16.17 14.41
CA ILE A 222 -19.94 17.51 14.21
C ILE A 222 -21.11 18.45 14.52
N ASP A 223 -21.12 19.00 15.73
CA ASP A 223 -22.07 20.06 16.09
C ASP A 223 -21.69 21.35 15.38
N LEU A 224 -22.09 21.45 14.13
CA LEU A 224 -22.05 22.73 13.41
C LEU A 224 -23.24 23.56 13.84
N PRO A 225 -23.07 24.87 14.07
CA PRO A 225 -24.20 25.77 14.31
C PRO A 225 -25.23 25.66 13.16
N SER A 226 -26.50 25.62 13.51
CA SER A 226 -27.58 25.54 12.51
C SER A 226 -27.43 26.69 11.48
N GLY A 227 -27.52 26.34 10.21
CA GLY A 227 -27.31 27.29 9.11
C GLY A 227 -25.85 27.50 8.72
N THR A 228 -24.92 26.71 9.24
CA THR A 228 -23.52 26.75 8.78
C THR A 228 -23.47 26.45 7.28
N LYS A 229 -22.93 27.40 6.51
CA LYS A 229 -22.70 27.26 5.08
C LYS A 229 -21.26 26.83 4.84
N LEU A 230 -21.06 25.68 4.21
CA LEU A 230 -19.75 25.20 3.76
C LEU A 230 -19.68 25.33 2.24
N GLU A 231 -18.67 26.01 1.74
CA GLU A 231 -18.41 26.13 0.29
C GLU A 231 -17.03 25.56 -0.04
N ARG A 232 -16.99 24.66 -1.01
CA ARG A 232 -15.76 24.13 -1.58
C ARG A 232 -15.99 23.76 -3.04
N ASP A 233 -15.09 24.17 -3.91
CA ASP A 233 -15.08 23.80 -5.33
C ASP A 233 -16.40 24.09 -6.08
N GLY A 234 -17.08 25.20 -5.73
CA GLY A 234 -18.35 25.59 -6.34
C GLY A 234 -19.58 24.84 -5.80
N TYR A 235 -19.42 23.97 -4.81
CA TYR A 235 -20.53 23.31 -4.12
C TYR A 235 -20.80 23.96 -2.76
N THR A 236 -22.06 24.03 -2.41
CA THR A 236 -22.53 24.59 -1.13
C THR A 236 -23.28 23.50 -0.37
N TRP A 237 -22.92 23.27 0.89
CA TRP A 237 -23.64 22.40 1.82
C TRP A 237 -24.22 23.22 2.96
N PHE A 238 -25.43 22.88 3.37
CA PHE A 238 -26.11 23.45 4.53
C PHE A 238 -26.30 22.39 5.59
N ASN A 239 -26.10 22.76 6.86
CA ASN A 239 -26.43 21.92 8.01
C ASN A 239 -27.84 22.26 8.51
#